data_beb7a530e6669dbd815d70c0c5b6ffad
#
_entry.id   beb7a530e6669dbd815d70c0c5b6ffad
#
_cell.length_a   1.000
_cell.length_b   1.000
_cell.length_c   1.000
_cell.angle_alpha   90.00
_cell.angle_beta   90.00
_cell.angle_gamma   90.00
#
_symmetry.space_group_name_H-M   'P 1'
#
loop_
_entity.id
_entity.type
_entity.pdbx_description
1 polymer ?
#
loop_
_entity_poly.entity_id
_entity_poly.type
_entity_poly.pdbx_seq_one_letter_code
_entity_poly.pdbx_strand_id
1 'polypeptide(L)'
;MKGIILAGGSGTRLYPLTKVTSKQLLPVYDKPMIYYPMSVLMNAGIRDILIISTPTDTPRFKSLLGDGHQFGVNLTYAVQESPDGLAQAFIIGEEFIGDDCVAMVLGDNIFSGNGLNKRLKKAVEKAESGNGATVFGYYVDDPERFGIVEFDENGKAVSIEEKPEKPKSNYCVTGLYFYDNKVVEYAKSLKPSPRGELEITDLNKVYLQKDALNVELLGQGFTWLDTGTHESLVEATNFVMTIENHQHRKIACLEEIAYLNGWISKDEIIAAYEVLKKNQYGQYLKDVIDGKYIDTLH
;
A
#
# COMPACT_ATOMS: atom_id res chain seq x y z
N MET A 1 -5.97 12.20 -8.37
CA MET A 1 -5.05 11.71 -7.29
C MET A 1 -3.97 10.80 -7.87
N LYS A 2 -2.76 10.86 -7.34
CA LYS A 2 -1.62 10.01 -7.70
C LYS A 2 -1.29 9.02 -6.58
N GLY A 3 -0.55 7.96 -6.90
CA GLY A 3 -0.14 6.94 -5.94
C GLY A 3 1.36 6.82 -5.81
N ILE A 4 1.85 6.53 -4.60
CA ILE A 4 3.26 6.18 -4.34
C ILE A 4 3.30 4.81 -3.67
N ILE A 5 4.14 3.93 -4.18
CA ILE A 5 4.53 2.70 -3.48
C ILE A 5 5.96 2.89 -3.00
N LEU A 6 6.16 2.92 -1.70
CA LEU A 6 7.50 2.98 -1.13
C LEU A 6 8.03 1.58 -0.91
N ALA A 7 8.90 1.14 -1.81
CA ALA A 7 9.48 -0.19 -1.88
C ALA A 7 11.01 -0.15 -1.63
N GLY A 8 11.43 0.69 -0.69
CA GLY A 8 12.81 0.85 -0.27
C GLY A 8 13.16 -0.01 0.96
N GLY A 9 14.33 0.31 1.53
CA GLY A 9 14.84 -0.33 2.74
C GLY A 9 15.77 -1.51 2.48
N SER A 10 16.67 -1.77 3.43
CA SER A 10 17.71 -2.81 3.32
C SER A 10 17.23 -4.24 3.48
N GLY A 11 16.00 -4.44 4.00
CA GLY A 11 15.43 -5.77 4.23
C GLY A 11 16.24 -6.69 5.16
N THR A 12 17.14 -6.14 5.97
CA THR A 12 18.10 -6.93 6.78
C THR A 12 17.45 -7.90 7.75
N ARG A 13 16.26 -7.59 8.24
CA ARG A 13 15.48 -8.49 9.12
C ARG A 13 15.08 -9.81 8.45
N LEU A 14 15.08 -9.86 7.12
CA LEU A 14 14.76 -11.04 6.31
C LEU A 14 16.01 -11.72 5.71
N TYR A 15 17.22 -11.37 6.17
CA TYR A 15 18.42 -12.12 5.74
C TYR A 15 18.32 -13.58 6.13
N PRO A 16 18.78 -14.54 5.27
CA PRO A 16 19.47 -14.32 4.00
C PRO A 16 18.58 -14.11 2.77
N LEU A 17 17.25 -14.15 2.86
CA LEU A 17 16.33 -14.07 1.70
C LEU A 17 16.54 -12.79 0.86
N THR A 18 16.81 -11.69 1.52
CA THR A 18 16.92 -10.35 0.91
C THR A 18 18.36 -9.93 0.59
N LYS A 19 19.34 -10.85 0.65
CA LYS A 19 20.74 -10.53 0.28
C LYS A 19 20.92 -10.14 -1.19
N VAL A 20 20.09 -10.67 -2.07
CA VAL A 20 20.22 -10.51 -3.52
C VAL A 20 18.96 -9.95 -4.18
N THR A 21 17.95 -9.62 -3.39
CA THR A 21 16.67 -9.09 -3.90
C THR A 21 15.99 -8.22 -2.87
N SER A 22 15.17 -7.28 -3.35
CA SER A 22 14.26 -6.50 -2.50
C SER A 22 13.26 -7.41 -1.78
N LYS A 23 12.90 -7.06 -0.54
CA LYS A 23 11.82 -7.72 0.21
C LYS A 23 10.52 -7.77 -0.59
N GLN A 24 10.16 -6.68 -1.24
CA GLN A 24 8.90 -6.53 -1.99
C GLN A 24 8.85 -7.37 -3.28
N LEU A 25 9.96 -7.99 -3.67
CA LEU A 25 10.05 -8.97 -4.76
C LEU A 25 9.94 -10.42 -4.28
N LEU A 26 9.99 -10.66 -2.96
CA LEU A 26 9.76 -12.00 -2.41
C LEU A 26 8.31 -12.44 -2.68
N PRO A 27 8.10 -13.76 -2.88
CA PRO A 27 6.76 -14.27 -3.08
C PRO A 27 5.94 -14.22 -1.78
N VAL A 28 4.68 -13.82 -1.91
CA VAL A 28 3.64 -14.08 -0.92
C VAL A 28 2.60 -14.96 -1.60
N TYR A 29 2.63 -16.24 -1.30
CA TYR A 29 1.89 -17.31 -1.94
C TYR A 29 2.20 -17.42 -3.45
N ASP A 30 1.37 -16.89 -4.34
CA ASP A 30 1.42 -17.13 -5.78
C ASP A 30 1.89 -15.93 -6.62
N LYS A 31 2.24 -14.81 -5.96
CA LYS A 31 2.68 -13.58 -6.64
C LYS A 31 3.71 -12.78 -5.82
N PRO A 32 4.47 -11.86 -6.45
CA PRO A 32 5.40 -10.99 -5.74
C PRO A 32 4.66 -10.07 -4.76
N MET A 33 5.27 -9.81 -3.61
CA MET A 33 4.71 -8.97 -2.54
C MET A 33 4.23 -7.60 -3.03
N ILE A 34 4.94 -6.97 -3.98
CA ILE A 34 4.59 -5.64 -4.51
C ILE A 34 3.19 -5.58 -5.16
N TYR A 35 2.62 -6.73 -5.58
CA TYR A 35 1.28 -6.78 -6.17
C TYR A 35 0.19 -6.38 -5.17
N TYR A 36 0.38 -6.69 -3.89
CA TYR A 36 -0.61 -6.39 -2.85
C TYR A 36 -0.78 -4.88 -2.62
N PRO A 37 0.27 -4.10 -2.31
CA PRO A 37 0.12 -2.64 -2.19
C PRO A 37 -0.30 -1.98 -3.51
N MET A 38 0.14 -2.49 -4.67
CA MET A 38 -0.29 -1.99 -5.97
C MET A 38 -1.80 -2.18 -6.16
N SER A 39 -2.34 -3.34 -5.76
CA SER A 39 -3.78 -3.61 -5.83
C SER A 39 -4.60 -2.66 -4.95
N VAL A 40 -4.07 -2.21 -3.82
CA VAL A 40 -4.74 -1.22 -2.94
C VAL A 40 -4.92 0.11 -3.67
N LEU A 41 -3.88 0.62 -4.33
CA LEU A 41 -3.96 1.86 -5.11
C LEU A 41 -4.91 1.70 -6.30
N MET A 42 -4.85 0.58 -7.01
CA MET A 42 -5.76 0.30 -8.13
C MET A 42 -7.22 0.21 -7.67
N ASN A 43 -7.50 -0.42 -6.53
CA ASN A 43 -8.84 -0.48 -5.93
C ASN A 43 -9.34 0.88 -5.43
N ALA A 44 -8.44 1.80 -5.10
CA ALA A 44 -8.77 3.20 -4.83
C ALA A 44 -9.09 4.00 -6.12
N GLY A 45 -8.90 3.42 -7.30
CA GLY A 45 -9.09 4.08 -8.60
C GLY A 45 -7.85 4.85 -9.09
N ILE A 46 -6.71 4.66 -8.48
CA ILE A 46 -5.47 5.37 -8.79
C ILE A 46 -4.71 4.63 -9.90
N ARG A 47 -4.39 5.35 -10.99
CA ARG A 47 -3.73 4.78 -12.17
C ARG A 47 -2.31 5.30 -12.39
N ASP A 48 -2.01 6.53 -11.99
CA ASP A 48 -0.66 7.09 -12.05
C ASP A 48 0.08 6.74 -10.75
N ILE A 49 1.07 5.86 -10.83
CA ILE A 49 1.74 5.28 -9.66
C ILE A 49 3.26 5.45 -9.80
N LEU A 50 3.88 6.03 -8.78
CA LEU A 50 5.32 6.13 -8.62
C LEU A 50 5.81 5.02 -7.67
N ILE A 51 6.75 4.21 -8.15
CA ILE A 51 7.46 3.23 -7.31
C ILE A 51 8.80 3.84 -6.91
N ILE A 52 8.97 4.04 -5.60
CA ILE A 52 10.23 4.55 -5.03
C ILE A 52 10.98 3.37 -4.41
N SER A 53 12.20 3.11 -4.85
CA SER A 53 13.01 2.00 -4.37
C SER A 53 14.49 2.36 -4.30
N THR A 54 15.33 1.40 -3.89
CA THR A 54 16.79 1.56 -3.84
C THR A 54 17.39 1.61 -5.25
N PRO A 55 18.61 2.17 -5.41
CA PRO A 55 19.32 2.13 -6.70
C PRO A 55 19.47 0.71 -7.25
N THR A 56 19.70 -0.26 -6.37
CA THR A 56 19.93 -1.67 -6.75
C THR A 56 18.66 -2.37 -7.19
N ASP A 57 17.51 -2.06 -6.58
CA ASP A 57 16.26 -2.80 -6.80
C ASP A 57 15.34 -2.13 -7.82
N THR A 58 15.46 -0.83 -8.07
CA THR A 58 14.66 -0.12 -9.08
C THR A 58 14.70 -0.79 -10.46
N PRO A 59 15.86 -1.26 -11.00
CA PRO A 59 15.88 -1.98 -12.27
C PRO A 59 15.08 -3.30 -12.24
N ARG A 60 15.02 -3.97 -11.08
CA ARG A 60 14.27 -5.23 -10.92
C ARG A 60 12.76 -4.98 -10.94
N PHE A 61 12.30 -3.92 -10.27
CA PHE A 61 10.90 -3.51 -10.36
C PHE A 61 10.50 -3.11 -11.78
N LYS A 62 11.35 -2.37 -12.49
CA LYS A 62 11.14 -2.06 -13.91
C LYS A 62 11.06 -3.32 -14.79
N SER A 63 11.91 -4.31 -14.52
CA SER A 63 11.88 -5.59 -15.26
C SER A 63 10.62 -6.40 -14.98
N LEU A 64 10.09 -6.38 -13.73
CA LEU A 64 8.88 -7.10 -13.35
C LEU A 64 7.61 -6.44 -13.86
N LEU A 65 7.49 -5.12 -13.70
CA LEU A 65 6.23 -4.39 -13.82
C LEU A 65 6.15 -3.54 -15.10
N GLY A 66 7.28 -3.33 -15.79
CA GLY A 66 7.34 -2.50 -16.99
C GLY A 66 6.89 -1.07 -16.74
N ASP A 67 6.11 -0.54 -17.67
CA ASP A 67 5.44 0.77 -17.57
C ASP A 67 4.02 0.68 -16.98
N GLY A 68 3.54 -0.53 -16.66
CA GLY A 68 2.23 -0.78 -16.06
C GLY A 68 1.10 -0.93 -17.07
N HIS A 69 1.36 -0.80 -18.38
CA HIS A 69 0.34 -0.86 -19.43
C HIS A 69 -0.50 -2.14 -19.34
N GLN A 70 0.12 -3.28 -19.08
CA GLN A 70 -0.53 -4.59 -18.92
C GLN A 70 -1.54 -4.65 -17.76
N PHE A 71 -1.47 -3.71 -16.82
CA PHE A 71 -2.39 -3.56 -15.70
C PHE A 71 -3.28 -2.31 -15.83
N GLY A 72 -3.28 -1.66 -16.99
CA GLY A 72 -4.06 -0.46 -17.24
C GLY A 72 -3.68 0.75 -16.38
N VAL A 73 -2.45 0.80 -15.87
CA VAL A 73 -1.89 1.89 -15.06
C VAL A 73 -0.62 2.47 -15.70
N ASN A 74 -0.20 3.64 -15.24
CA ASN A 74 1.03 4.29 -15.66
C ASN A 74 2.04 4.20 -14.50
N LEU A 75 3.09 3.41 -14.68
CA LEU A 75 4.15 3.26 -13.68
C LEU A 75 5.34 4.16 -14.01
N THR A 76 5.74 4.93 -13.04
CA THR A 76 7.02 5.66 -13.02
C THR A 76 7.88 5.19 -11.86
N TYR A 77 9.17 5.51 -11.90
CA TYR A 77 10.13 4.98 -10.94
C TYR A 77 11.08 6.07 -10.49
N ALA A 78 11.30 6.15 -9.18
CA ALA A 78 12.30 7.02 -8.59
C ALA A 78 13.20 6.24 -7.62
N VAL A 79 14.36 6.80 -7.32
CA VAL A 79 15.35 6.20 -6.45
C VAL A 79 15.39 6.95 -5.12
N GLN A 80 15.34 6.21 -4.02
CA GLN A 80 15.70 6.68 -2.69
C GLN A 80 17.12 6.18 -2.40
N GLU A 81 18.09 7.10 -2.42
CA GLU A 81 19.52 6.77 -2.28
C GLU A 81 19.87 6.24 -0.89
N SER A 82 19.22 6.78 0.14
CA SER A 82 19.37 6.40 1.55
C SER A 82 18.01 6.32 2.23
N PRO A 83 17.85 5.45 3.27
CA PRO A 83 16.59 5.27 3.97
C PRO A 83 16.33 6.40 4.99
N ASP A 84 16.21 7.64 4.51
CA ASP A 84 16.08 8.85 5.34
C ASP A 84 14.65 9.08 5.87
N GLY A 85 13.83 8.04 5.88
CA GLY A 85 12.48 8.04 6.44
C GLY A 85 11.37 7.97 5.39
N LEU A 86 10.15 7.64 5.86
CA LEU A 86 9.00 7.44 4.97
C LEU A 86 8.50 8.75 4.36
N ALA A 87 8.55 9.86 5.10
CA ALA A 87 8.07 11.15 4.62
C ALA A 87 8.95 11.72 3.48
N GLN A 88 10.21 11.25 3.33
CA GLN A 88 11.07 11.62 2.22
C GLN A 88 10.46 11.24 0.86
N ALA A 89 9.58 10.23 0.81
CA ALA A 89 8.91 9.80 -0.42
C ALA A 89 8.15 10.95 -1.10
N PHE A 90 7.57 11.86 -0.35
CA PHE A 90 6.84 13.01 -0.90
C PHE A 90 7.77 14.08 -1.47
N ILE A 91 8.98 14.21 -0.92
CA ILE A 91 10.02 15.11 -1.45
C ILE A 91 10.60 14.54 -2.73
N ILE A 92 10.91 13.24 -2.76
CA ILE A 92 11.39 12.54 -3.97
C ILE A 92 10.32 12.57 -5.06
N GLY A 93 9.05 12.40 -4.69
CA GLY A 93 7.91 12.37 -5.59
C GLY A 93 7.33 13.74 -5.96
N GLU A 94 7.92 14.86 -5.54
CA GLU A 94 7.35 16.20 -5.72
C GLU A 94 6.94 16.50 -7.16
N GLU A 95 7.84 16.30 -8.11
CA GLU A 95 7.58 16.53 -9.54
C GLU A 95 6.46 15.62 -10.06
N PHE A 96 6.44 14.36 -9.63
CA PHE A 96 5.39 13.40 -9.98
C PHE A 96 4.04 13.81 -9.39
N ILE A 97 4.00 14.23 -8.13
CA ILE A 97 2.78 14.67 -7.44
C ILE A 97 2.21 15.91 -8.10
N GLY A 98 3.06 16.92 -8.36
CA GLY A 98 2.63 18.21 -8.91
C GLY A 98 1.54 18.86 -8.04
N ASP A 99 0.43 19.23 -8.67
CA ASP A 99 -0.72 19.85 -7.99
C ASP A 99 -1.77 18.84 -7.51
N ASP A 100 -1.50 17.54 -7.64
CA ASP A 100 -2.45 16.48 -7.25
C ASP A 100 -2.38 16.15 -5.76
N CYS A 101 -3.48 15.57 -5.24
CA CYS A 101 -3.46 14.81 -4.00
C CYS A 101 -2.73 13.48 -4.20
N VAL A 102 -2.23 12.87 -3.14
CA VAL A 102 -1.45 11.63 -3.24
C VAL A 102 -1.82 10.62 -2.17
N ALA A 103 -1.92 9.36 -2.60
CA ALA A 103 -1.93 8.21 -1.69
C ALA A 103 -0.54 7.57 -1.65
N MET A 104 -0.10 7.15 -0.46
CA MET A 104 1.11 6.35 -0.31
C MET A 104 0.79 5.04 0.39
N VAL A 105 1.36 3.95 -0.11
CA VAL A 105 1.31 2.63 0.52
C VAL A 105 2.71 2.07 0.65
N LEU A 106 2.99 1.43 1.79
CA LEU A 106 4.25 0.75 2.01
C LEU A 106 4.26 -0.57 1.23
N GLY A 107 5.36 -0.83 0.54
CA GLY A 107 5.52 -1.93 -0.41
C GLY A 107 5.46 -3.35 0.19
N ASP A 108 5.43 -3.45 1.51
CA ASP A 108 5.39 -4.69 2.29
C ASP A 108 4.09 -4.88 3.08
N ASN A 109 3.10 -4.03 2.85
CA ASN A 109 1.81 -4.10 3.53
C ASN A 109 0.75 -4.79 2.67
N ILE A 110 0.01 -5.69 3.31
CA ILE A 110 -1.11 -6.42 2.71
C ILE A 110 -2.39 -6.01 3.44
N PHE A 111 -3.40 -5.63 2.66
CA PHE A 111 -4.72 -5.28 3.16
C PHE A 111 -5.76 -6.19 2.53
N SER A 112 -6.64 -6.76 3.33
CA SER A 112 -7.76 -7.58 2.89
C SER A 112 -8.98 -7.34 3.78
N GLY A 113 -10.15 -7.34 3.19
CA GLY A 113 -11.41 -7.20 3.95
C GLY A 113 -12.56 -6.73 3.08
N ASN A 114 -13.75 -7.18 3.45
CA ASN A 114 -14.96 -6.76 2.73
C ASN A 114 -15.23 -5.27 2.94
N GLY A 115 -15.54 -4.57 1.85
CA GLY A 115 -15.79 -3.12 1.88
C GLY A 115 -14.52 -2.25 1.92
N LEU A 116 -13.32 -2.82 1.78
CA LEU A 116 -12.07 -2.06 1.68
C LEU A 116 -12.14 -1.02 0.55
N ASN A 117 -12.58 -1.42 -0.64
CA ASN A 117 -12.68 -0.52 -1.80
C ASN A 117 -13.54 0.72 -1.53
N LYS A 118 -14.63 0.58 -0.78
CA LYS A 118 -15.49 1.71 -0.39
C LYS A 118 -14.75 2.68 0.55
N ARG A 119 -13.96 2.16 1.49
CA ARG A 119 -13.16 2.98 2.41
C ARG A 119 -12.04 3.72 1.69
N LEU A 120 -11.36 3.04 0.74
CA LEU A 120 -10.32 3.63 -0.10
C LEU A 120 -10.89 4.80 -0.94
N LYS A 121 -12.02 4.60 -1.64
CA LYS A 121 -12.67 5.66 -2.42
C LYS A 121 -13.07 6.85 -1.56
N LYS A 122 -13.61 6.62 -0.36
CA LYS A 122 -13.92 7.69 0.59
C LYS A 122 -12.68 8.47 1.05
N ALA A 123 -11.54 7.80 1.22
CA ALA A 123 -10.28 8.46 1.55
C ALA A 123 -9.77 9.32 0.38
N VAL A 124 -9.91 8.84 -0.86
CA VAL A 124 -9.65 9.64 -2.07
C VAL A 124 -10.51 10.90 -2.11
N GLU A 125 -11.83 10.76 -1.96
CA GLU A 125 -12.77 11.89 -1.97
C GLU A 125 -12.45 12.94 -0.90
N LYS A 126 -12.07 12.50 0.31
CA LYS A 126 -11.67 13.40 1.39
C LYS A 126 -10.41 14.20 1.05
N ALA A 127 -9.38 13.53 0.53
CA ALA A 127 -8.13 14.20 0.16
C ALA A 127 -8.34 15.18 -1.01
N GLU A 128 -9.09 14.78 -2.05
CA GLU A 128 -9.40 15.62 -3.22
C GLU A 128 -10.29 16.82 -2.88
N SER A 129 -11.10 16.75 -1.83
CA SER A 129 -11.88 17.89 -1.33
C SER A 129 -11.05 18.85 -0.44
N GLY A 130 -9.74 18.61 -0.26
CA GLY A 130 -8.86 19.44 0.57
C GLY A 130 -9.10 19.29 2.07
N ASN A 131 -9.69 18.17 2.49
CA ASN A 131 -10.00 17.87 3.90
C ASN A 131 -8.83 17.17 4.64
N GLY A 132 -7.61 17.47 4.25
CA GLY A 132 -6.40 17.06 4.92
C GLY A 132 -5.96 15.63 4.61
N ALA A 133 -5.56 14.90 5.64
CA ALA A 133 -5.04 13.54 5.55
C ALA A 133 -6.04 12.50 6.06
N THR A 134 -5.99 11.29 5.47
CA THR A 134 -6.64 10.09 6.01
C THR A 134 -5.59 8.99 6.19
N VAL A 135 -5.50 8.46 7.40
CA VAL A 135 -4.69 7.28 7.73
C VAL A 135 -5.58 6.15 8.22
N PHE A 136 -5.09 4.93 8.13
CA PHE A 136 -5.85 3.75 8.53
C PHE A 136 -5.29 3.18 9.84
N GLY A 137 -6.17 3.06 10.84
CA GLY A 137 -5.84 2.51 12.15
C GLY A 137 -6.21 1.03 12.24
N TYR A 138 -5.36 0.23 12.88
CA TYR A 138 -5.57 -1.20 13.10
C TYR A 138 -5.19 -1.58 14.53
N TYR A 139 -5.95 -2.48 15.16
CA TYR A 139 -5.67 -2.98 16.49
C TYR A 139 -4.54 -4.00 16.46
N VAL A 140 -3.53 -3.84 17.33
CA VAL A 140 -2.38 -4.74 17.46
C VAL A 140 -2.12 -5.08 18.93
N ASP A 141 -1.50 -6.23 19.18
CA ASP A 141 -1.13 -6.68 20.53
C ASP A 141 0.29 -6.21 20.95
N ASP A 142 1.09 -5.72 19.98
CA ASP A 142 2.48 -5.24 20.17
C ASP A 142 2.64 -3.79 19.70
N PRO A 143 1.89 -2.82 20.31
CA PRO A 143 1.78 -1.45 19.81
C PRO A 143 3.11 -0.67 19.85
N GLU A 144 4.06 -1.03 20.70
CA GLU A 144 5.37 -0.36 20.81
C GLU A 144 6.22 -0.41 19.53
N ARG A 145 5.83 -1.21 18.55
CA ARG A 145 6.53 -1.34 17.26
C ARG A 145 6.11 -0.31 16.22
N PHE A 146 5.02 0.40 16.44
CA PHE A 146 4.32 1.19 15.42
C PHE A 146 4.07 2.64 15.86
N GLY A 147 3.63 3.46 14.93
CA GLY A 147 3.01 4.75 15.25
C GLY A 147 1.64 4.53 15.88
N ILE A 148 1.41 5.00 17.11
CA ILE A 148 0.19 4.74 17.90
C ILE A 148 -0.68 5.98 17.97
N VAL A 149 -1.98 5.79 17.71
CA VAL A 149 -3.00 6.84 17.80
C VAL A 149 -3.74 6.72 19.13
N GLU A 150 -3.89 7.85 19.84
CA GLU A 150 -4.77 8.00 20.99
C GLU A 150 -6.06 8.69 20.56
N PHE A 151 -7.19 8.22 21.07
CA PHE A 151 -8.52 8.77 20.79
C PHE A 151 -9.16 9.37 22.05
N ASP A 152 -9.97 10.41 21.85
CA ASP A 152 -10.87 10.92 22.89
C ASP A 152 -12.14 10.06 23.03
N GLU A 153 -13.01 10.45 23.96
CA GLU A 153 -14.30 9.77 24.22
C GLU A 153 -15.25 9.77 23.01
N ASN A 154 -15.03 10.68 22.06
CA ASN A 154 -15.83 10.77 20.83
C ASN A 154 -15.21 10.01 19.64
N GLY A 155 -14.07 9.33 19.87
CA GLY A 155 -13.34 8.60 18.82
C GLY A 155 -12.53 9.50 17.90
N LYS A 156 -12.26 10.76 18.29
CA LYS A 156 -11.38 11.66 17.55
C LYS A 156 -9.93 11.43 17.96
N ALA A 157 -9.02 11.37 17.01
CA ALA A 157 -7.59 11.28 17.28
C ALA A 157 -7.10 12.55 17.99
N VAL A 158 -6.42 12.39 19.12
CA VAL A 158 -5.89 13.49 19.97
C VAL A 158 -4.38 13.49 20.05
N SER A 159 -3.75 12.35 19.85
CA SER A 159 -2.30 12.26 19.74
C SER A 159 -1.88 11.13 18.83
N ILE A 160 -0.66 11.25 18.30
CA ILE A 160 0.00 10.19 17.54
C ILE A 160 1.47 10.17 17.94
N GLU A 161 2.03 8.99 18.26
CA GLU A 161 3.38 8.84 18.77
C GLU A 161 4.09 7.66 18.08
N GLU A 162 5.33 7.90 17.60
CA GLU A 162 6.14 6.88 16.93
C GLU A 162 6.80 5.97 17.95
N LYS A 163 6.52 4.68 17.89
CA LYS A 163 7.13 3.63 18.72
C LYS A 163 7.27 4.00 20.20
N PRO A 164 6.15 4.33 20.86
CA PRO A 164 6.20 4.78 22.24
C PRO A 164 6.64 3.65 23.18
N GLU A 165 7.48 3.97 24.17
CA GLU A 165 7.83 3.01 25.24
C GLU A 165 6.62 2.60 26.09
N LYS A 166 5.64 3.50 26.21
CA LYS A 166 4.38 3.28 26.93
C LYS A 166 3.21 3.68 26.04
N PRO A 167 2.74 2.76 25.18
CA PRO A 167 1.63 3.04 24.28
C PRO A 167 0.36 3.44 25.01
N LYS A 168 -0.32 4.47 24.53
CA LYS A 168 -1.59 4.97 25.11
C LYS A 168 -2.82 4.24 24.55
N SER A 169 -2.65 3.49 23.48
CA SER A 169 -3.67 2.64 22.89
C SER A 169 -3.04 1.46 22.15
N ASN A 170 -3.86 0.53 21.69
CA ASN A 170 -3.44 -0.58 20.82
C ASN A 170 -3.72 -0.31 19.32
N TYR A 171 -4.15 0.91 18.97
CA TYR A 171 -4.40 1.25 17.58
C TYR A 171 -3.18 1.85 16.92
N CYS A 172 -2.56 1.09 16.01
CA CYS A 172 -1.45 1.57 15.20
C CYS A 172 -1.93 2.21 13.91
N VAL A 173 -1.13 3.10 13.34
CA VAL A 173 -1.27 3.57 11.96
C VAL A 173 -0.63 2.53 11.03
N THR A 174 -1.41 2.03 10.08
CA THR A 174 -0.93 1.10 9.06
C THR A 174 -0.10 1.84 8.00
N GLY A 175 0.52 1.08 7.09
CA GLY A 175 1.31 1.65 5.99
C GLY A 175 0.48 2.13 4.80
N LEU A 176 -0.67 2.77 5.04
CA LEU A 176 -1.55 3.31 3.99
C LEU A 176 -2.02 4.71 4.36
N TYR A 177 -1.73 5.67 3.50
CA TYR A 177 -1.90 7.09 3.75
C TYR A 177 -2.52 7.79 2.54
N PHE A 178 -3.44 8.72 2.77
CA PHE A 178 -4.01 9.60 1.75
C PHE A 178 -3.85 11.04 2.21
N TYR A 179 -3.29 11.89 1.36
CA TYR A 179 -2.99 13.28 1.69
C TYR A 179 -3.50 14.24 0.61
N ASP A 180 -3.92 15.41 1.04
CA ASP A 180 -4.11 16.55 0.14
C ASP A 180 -2.76 17.04 -0.43
N ASN A 181 -2.80 18.00 -1.34
CA ASN A 181 -1.59 18.51 -2.02
C ASN A 181 -0.58 19.24 -1.10
N LYS A 182 -0.96 19.56 0.14
CA LYS A 182 -0.06 20.22 1.11
C LYS A 182 1.04 19.30 1.64
N VAL A 183 0.94 18.02 1.39
CA VAL A 183 1.85 17.00 1.94
C VAL A 183 3.31 17.26 1.59
N VAL A 184 3.62 17.74 0.38
CA VAL A 184 5.00 18.05 -0.06
C VAL A 184 5.58 19.20 0.76
N GLU A 185 4.82 20.28 0.95
CA GLU A 185 5.20 21.41 1.78
C GLU A 185 5.47 20.99 3.22
N TYR A 186 4.57 20.20 3.79
CA TYR A 186 4.71 19.71 5.16
C TYR A 186 5.89 18.75 5.31
N ALA A 187 6.09 17.83 4.37
CA ALA A 187 7.24 16.93 4.37
C ALA A 187 8.58 17.68 4.33
N LYS A 188 8.68 18.74 3.52
CA LYS A 188 9.88 19.63 3.46
C LYS A 188 10.11 20.41 4.76
N SER A 189 9.08 20.66 5.56
CA SER A 189 9.20 21.38 6.83
C SER A 189 9.66 20.52 8.01
N LEU A 190 9.65 19.19 7.85
CA LEU A 190 10.05 18.26 8.88
C LEU A 190 11.56 18.35 9.20
N LYS A 191 11.89 18.03 10.42
CA LYS A 191 13.27 17.83 10.86
C LYS A 191 13.52 16.34 11.09
N PRO A 192 14.71 15.83 10.76
CA PRO A 192 15.05 14.44 11.08
C PRO A 192 14.87 14.13 12.56
N SER A 193 14.31 12.97 12.86
CA SER A 193 14.18 12.44 14.21
C SER A 193 15.56 12.11 14.81
N PRO A 194 15.66 11.74 16.11
CA PRO A 194 16.90 11.23 16.70
C PRO A 194 17.49 10.02 15.95
N ARG A 195 16.69 9.32 15.13
CA ARG A 195 17.15 8.23 14.23
C ARG A 195 17.72 8.74 12.91
N GLY A 196 17.67 10.04 12.64
CA GLY A 196 18.08 10.64 11.37
C GLY A 196 17.03 10.53 10.26
N GLU A 197 15.79 10.12 10.58
CA GLU A 197 14.72 9.86 9.61
C GLU A 197 13.66 10.97 9.61
N LEU A 198 13.11 11.28 8.43
CA LEU A 198 11.89 12.08 8.27
C LEU A 198 10.69 11.16 8.53
N GLU A 199 10.18 11.20 9.75
CA GLU A 199 9.15 10.28 10.22
C GLU A 199 7.79 10.61 9.61
N ILE A 200 7.10 9.59 9.15
CA ILE A 200 5.71 9.72 8.68
C ILE A 200 4.78 10.12 9.84
N THR A 201 5.09 9.67 11.05
CA THR A 201 4.34 10.05 12.25
C THR A 201 4.44 11.55 12.53
N ASP A 202 5.59 12.18 12.29
CA ASP A 202 5.74 13.63 12.45
C ASP A 202 4.98 14.40 11.36
N LEU A 203 4.94 13.88 10.13
CA LEU A 203 4.08 14.42 9.09
C LEU A 203 2.59 14.36 9.50
N ASN A 204 2.15 13.22 10.02
CA ASN A 204 0.77 13.06 10.52
C ASN A 204 0.46 13.98 11.72
N LYS A 205 1.44 14.28 12.60
CA LYS A 205 1.30 15.28 13.65
C LYS A 205 1.04 16.67 13.12
N VAL A 206 1.67 17.06 12.00
CA VAL A 206 1.38 18.36 11.35
C VAL A 206 -0.09 18.46 10.96
N TYR A 207 -0.65 17.42 10.35
CA TYR A 207 -2.08 17.37 10.03
C TYR A 207 -2.97 17.34 11.27
N LEU A 208 -2.59 16.59 12.29
CA LEU A 208 -3.32 16.52 13.56
C LEU A 208 -3.41 17.89 14.24
N GLN A 209 -2.29 18.63 14.31
CA GLN A 209 -2.22 19.98 14.89
C GLN A 209 -3.08 21.00 14.15
N LYS A 210 -3.34 20.77 12.86
CA LYS A 210 -4.19 21.60 12.01
C LYS A 210 -5.65 21.15 12.01
N ASP A 211 -6.02 20.18 12.84
CA ASP A 211 -7.35 19.55 12.87
C ASP A 211 -7.77 18.94 11.51
N ALA A 212 -6.78 18.44 10.77
CA ALA A 212 -6.92 17.94 9.41
C ALA A 212 -6.47 16.48 9.26
N LEU A 213 -6.33 15.71 10.36
CA LEU A 213 -6.03 14.28 10.33
C LEU A 213 -7.30 13.46 10.59
N ASN A 214 -7.67 12.64 9.62
CA ASN A 214 -8.73 11.65 9.76
C ASN A 214 -8.12 10.26 10.00
N VAL A 215 -8.66 9.52 10.96
CA VAL A 215 -8.27 8.12 11.21
C VAL A 215 -9.47 7.23 10.88
N GLU A 216 -9.30 6.35 9.89
CA GLU A 216 -10.30 5.35 9.51
C GLU A 216 -9.92 4.01 10.14
N LEU A 217 -10.71 3.53 11.10
CA LEU A 217 -10.41 2.27 11.80
C LEU A 217 -10.80 1.06 10.94
N LEU A 218 -9.86 0.17 10.71
CA LEU A 218 -10.09 -1.15 10.13
C LEU A 218 -10.49 -2.09 11.28
N GLY A 219 -11.79 -2.32 11.41
CA GLY A 219 -12.36 -3.16 12.46
C GLY A 219 -12.47 -4.63 12.06
N GLN A 220 -13.41 -5.33 12.69
CA GLN A 220 -13.68 -6.75 12.42
C GLN A 220 -13.95 -7.01 10.93
N GLY A 221 -13.38 -8.07 10.39
CA GLY A 221 -13.50 -8.45 8.98
C GLY A 221 -12.42 -7.85 8.08
N PHE A 222 -11.50 -7.05 8.63
CA PHE A 222 -10.29 -6.58 7.94
C PHE A 222 -9.06 -7.30 8.48
N THR A 223 -8.11 -7.53 7.60
CA THR A 223 -6.78 -8.04 7.94
C THR A 223 -5.75 -7.11 7.33
N TRP A 224 -4.83 -6.65 8.17
CA TRP A 224 -3.62 -5.94 7.78
C TRP A 224 -2.41 -6.75 8.24
N LEU A 225 -1.46 -6.94 7.35
CA LEU A 225 -0.24 -7.69 7.61
C LEU A 225 0.98 -6.83 7.21
N ASP A 226 1.91 -6.68 8.16
CA ASP A 226 3.26 -6.14 7.93
C ASP A 226 4.23 -7.32 7.79
N THR A 227 4.75 -7.54 6.58
CA THR A 227 5.61 -8.69 6.27
C THR A 227 7.08 -8.44 6.63
N GLY A 228 7.33 -7.85 7.80
CA GLY A 228 8.66 -7.38 8.24
C GLY A 228 9.60 -8.44 8.78
N THR A 229 9.11 -9.64 9.13
CA THR A 229 9.89 -10.75 9.69
C THR A 229 9.64 -12.04 8.92
N HIS A 230 10.46 -13.09 9.18
CA HIS A 230 10.24 -14.40 8.55
C HIS A 230 8.89 -14.99 8.93
N GLU A 231 8.50 -14.86 10.19
CA GLU A 231 7.23 -15.35 10.72
C GLU A 231 6.04 -14.64 10.05
N SER A 232 6.07 -13.29 9.98
CA SER A 232 4.99 -12.53 9.36
C SER A 232 4.91 -12.75 7.84
N LEU A 233 6.02 -13.05 7.16
CA LEU A 233 6.02 -13.43 5.75
C LEU A 233 5.33 -14.79 5.52
N VAL A 234 5.59 -15.77 6.38
CA VAL A 234 4.92 -17.08 6.35
C VAL A 234 3.44 -16.94 6.68
N GLU A 235 3.11 -16.15 7.71
CA GLU A 235 1.73 -15.86 8.08
C GLU A 235 0.95 -15.22 6.92
N ALA A 236 1.52 -14.22 6.26
CA ALA A 236 0.93 -13.59 5.10
C ALA A 236 0.69 -14.58 3.95
N THR A 237 1.67 -15.46 3.68
CA THR A 237 1.54 -16.52 2.68
C THR A 237 0.39 -17.48 3.01
N ASN A 238 0.31 -17.93 4.25
CA ASN A 238 -0.75 -18.85 4.70
C ASN A 238 -2.14 -18.17 4.68
N PHE A 239 -2.21 -16.91 5.08
CA PHE A 239 -3.45 -16.13 5.03
C PHE A 239 -3.97 -16.01 3.59
N VAL A 240 -3.12 -15.54 2.66
CA VAL A 240 -3.52 -15.39 1.25
C VAL A 240 -3.94 -16.74 0.67
N MET A 241 -3.14 -17.79 0.86
CA MET A 241 -3.45 -19.14 0.40
C MET A 241 -4.80 -19.62 0.93
N THR A 242 -5.07 -19.43 2.21
CA THR A 242 -6.31 -19.86 2.85
C THR A 242 -7.53 -19.13 2.28
N ILE A 243 -7.44 -17.80 2.17
CA ILE A 243 -8.54 -16.99 1.63
C ILE A 243 -8.82 -17.35 0.16
N GLU A 244 -7.79 -17.41 -0.69
CA GLU A 244 -7.95 -17.74 -2.10
C GLU A 244 -8.53 -19.15 -2.32
N ASN A 245 -8.09 -20.13 -1.52
CA ASN A 245 -8.61 -21.51 -1.61
C ASN A 245 -10.07 -21.63 -1.20
N HIS A 246 -10.51 -20.86 -0.19
CA HIS A 246 -11.89 -20.94 0.29
C HIS A 246 -12.87 -20.04 -0.46
N GLN A 247 -12.42 -18.86 -0.89
CA GLN A 247 -13.26 -17.92 -1.63
C GLN A 247 -13.22 -18.17 -3.14
N HIS A 248 -12.25 -18.94 -3.64
CA HIS A 248 -12.00 -19.15 -5.07
C HIS A 248 -11.75 -17.84 -5.84
N ARG A 249 -11.33 -16.81 -5.13
CA ARG A 249 -11.01 -15.48 -5.66
C ARG A 249 -9.59 -15.12 -5.25
N LYS A 250 -8.83 -14.54 -6.18
CA LYS A 250 -7.49 -14.09 -5.86
C LYS A 250 -7.48 -12.75 -5.15
N ILE A 251 -6.59 -12.63 -4.17
CA ILE A 251 -6.23 -11.35 -3.58
C ILE A 251 -5.19 -10.70 -4.49
N ALA A 252 -5.37 -9.41 -4.80
CA ALA A 252 -4.39 -8.64 -5.59
C ALA A 252 -4.08 -9.22 -6.99
N CYS A 253 -5.08 -9.73 -7.70
CA CYS A 253 -4.97 -10.02 -9.12
C CYS A 253 -5.10 -8.71 -9.91
N LEU A 254 -3.96 -8.16 -10.34
CA LEU A 254 -3.91 -6.82 -10.94
C LEU A 254 -4.67 -6.77 -12.28
N GLU A 255 -4.56 -7.81 -13.08
CA GLU A 255 -5.25 -7.94 -14.37
C GLU A 255 -6.78 -8.03 -14.18
N GLU A 256 -7.26 -8.75 -13.16
CA GLU A 256 -8.70 -8.78 -12.83
C GLU A 256 -9.20 -7.40 -12.42
N ILE A 257 -8.47 -6.71 -11.51
CA ILE A 257 -8.82 -5.35 -11.07
C ILE A 257 -8.88 -4.39 -12.25
N ALA A 258 -7.89 -4.44 -13.13
CA ALA A 258 -7.84 -3.62 -14.34
C ALA A 258 -9.00 -3.92 -15.30
N TYR A 259 -9.30 -5.19 -15.53
CA TYR A 259 -10.38 -5.62 -16.42
C TYR A 259 -11.76 -5.23 -15.88
N LEU A 260 -12.02 -5.46 -14.58
CA LEU A 260 -13.29 -5.11 -13.94
C LEU A 260 -13.53 -3.59 -13.86
N ASN A 261 -12.45 -2.80 -13.78
CA ASN A 261 -12.53 -1.33 -13.86
C ASN A 261 -12.59 -0.80 -15.30
N GLY A 262 -12.53 -1.66 -16.32
CA GLY A 262 -12.53 -1.26 -17.74
C GLY A 262 -11.25 -0.54 -18.17
N TRP A 263 -10.14 -0.74 -17.45
CA TRP A 263 -8.84 -0.12 -17.78
C TRP A 263 -8.05 -0.90 -18.82
N ILE A 264 -8.31 -2.21 -18.91
CA ILE A 264 -7.85 -3.08 -19.99
C ILE A 264 -9.04 -3.74 -20.68
N SER A 265 -8.86 -4.02 -21.96
CA SER A 265 -9.84 -4.70 -22.80
C SER A 265 -9.86 -6.22 -22.55
N LYS A 266 -10.89 -6.88 -23.11
CA LYS A 266 -10.96 -8.35 -23.10
C LYS A 266 -9.78 -8.99 -23.85
N ASP A 267 -9.30 -8.37 -24.93
CA ASP A 267 -8.17 -8.88 -25.70
C ASP A 267 -6.86 -8.79 -24.92
N GLU A 268 -6.68 -7.72 -24.13
CA GLU A 268 -5.49 -7.53 -23.29
C GLU A 268 -5.43 -8.55 -22.13
N ILE A 269 -6.56 -8.83 -21.45
CA ILE A 269 -6.55 -9.88 -20.41
C ILE A 269 -6.40 -11.29 -21.01
N ILE A 270 -6.89 -11.53 -22.24
CA ILE A 270 -6.63 -12.76 -22.97
C ILE A 270 -5.14 -12.90 -23.29
N ALA A 271 -4.48 -11.83 -23.70
CA ALA A 271 -3.03 -11.84 -23.95
C ALA A 271 -2.24 -12.19 -22.67
N ALA A 272 -2.63 -11.63 -21.51
CA ALA A 272 -2.04 -11.99 -20.22
C ALA A 272 -2.28 -13.48 -19.88
N TYR A 273 -3.49 -13.99 -20.09
CA TYR A 273 -3.81 -15.42 -19.94
C TYR A 273 -2.91 -16.30 -20.81
N GLU A 274 -2.73 -15.99 -22.09
CA GLU A 274 -1.91 -16.80 -23.02
C GLU A 274 -0.47 -16.98 -22.54
N VAL A 275 0.12 -15.95 -21.90
CA VAL A 275 1.45 -16.02 -21.29
C VAL A 275 1.46 -16.93 -20.07
N LEU A 276 0.40 -16.90 -19.26
CA LEU A 276 0.34 -17.53 -17.92
C LEU A 276 -0.48 -18.83 -17.90
N LYS A 277 -1.04 -19.28 -19.02
CA LYS A 277 -2.02 -20.40 -19.10
C LYS A 277 -1.54 -21.74 -18.53
N LYS A 278 -0.25 -21.93 -18.33
CA LYS A 278 0.34 -23.17 -17.78
C LYS A 278 0.34 -23.23 -16.25
N ASN A 279 0.00 -22.12 -15.57
CA ASN A 279 -0.03 -22.05 -14.13
C ASN A 279 -1.43 -21.69 -13.59
N GLN A 280 -1.60 -21.82 -12.26
CA GLN A 280 -2.90 -21.57 -11.61
C GLN A 280 -3.34 -20.11 -11.70
N TYR A 281 -2.41 -19.15 -11.73
CA TYR A 281 -2.73 -17.73 -11.88
C TYR A 281 -3.37 -17.45 -13.23
N GLY A 282 -2.77 -17.98 -14.32
CA GLY A 282 -3.35 -17.86 -15.65
C GLY A 282 -4.71 -18.58 -15.78
N GLN A 283 -4.88 -19.77 -15.19
CA GLN A 283 -6.19 -20.45 -15.20
C GLN A 283 -7.27 -19.62 -14.49
N TYR A 284 -6.92 -18.91 -13.43
CA TYR A 284 -7.82 -17.95 -12.80
C TYR A 284 -8.23 -16.81 -13.74
N LEU A 285 -7.27 -16.24 -14.50
CA LEU A 285 -7.60 -15.22 -15.51
C LEU A 285 -8.61 -15.75 -16.54
N LYS A 286 -8.51 -17.01 -16.92
CA LYS A 286 -9.49 -17.66 -17.82
C LYS A 286 -10.88 -17.70 -17.20
N ASP A 287 -10.98 -18.06 -15.92
CA ASP A 287 -12.24 -18.05 -15.17
C ASP A 287 -12.86 -16.64 -15.10
N VAL A 288 -12.03 -15.60 -14.93
CA VAL A 288 -12.46 -14.18 -14.96
C VAL A 288 -13.00 -13.80 -16.33
N ILE A 289 -12.28 -14.15 -17.42
CA ILE A 289 -12.66 -13.86 -18.81
C ILE A 289 -14.00 -14.54 -19.17
N ASP A 290 -14.21 -15.75 -18.68
CA ASP A 290 -15.43 -16.53 -18.89
C ASP A 290 -16.62 -16.07 -18.02
N GLY A 291 -16.40 -15.08 -17.15
CA GLY A 291 -17.45 -14.52 -16.30
C GLY A 291 -17.86 -15.42 -15.14
N LYS A 292 -17.01 -16.36 -14.72
CA LYS A 292 -17.31 -17.29 -13.62
C LYS A 292 -17.52 -16.59 -12.27
N TYR A 293 -16.90 -15.42 -12.09
CA TYR A 293 -16.91 -14.67 -10.84
C TYR A 293 -17.62 -13.31 -10.96
N ILE A 294 -18.67 -13.23 -11.76
CA ILE A 294 -19.50 -12.03 -11.81
C ILE A 294 -20.27 -11.97 -10.48
N ASP A 295 -19.87 -11.04 -9.63
CA ASP A 295 -20.68 -10.65 -8.48
C ASP A 295 -21.90 -9.87 -8.99
N THR A 296 -23.04 -10.54 -9.07
CA THR A 296 -24.33 -9.92 -9.41
C THR A 296 -24.93 -9.12 -8.27
N LEU A 297 -24.20 -8.98 -7.16
CA LEU A 297 -24.61 -8.23 -5.98
C LEU A 297 -23.99 -6.82 -6.04
N HIS A 298 -24.82 -5.89 -6.39
CA HIS A 298 -24.58 -4.44 -6.36
C HIS A 298 -24.62 -3.87 -4.94
#